data_5f4e971994355e8b81d80591c91066b4
#
_entry.id   5f4e971994355e8b81d80591c91066b4
#
_cell.length_a   1.000
_cell.length_b   1.000
_cell.length_c   1.000
_cell.angle_alpha   90.00
_cell.angle_beta   90.00
_cell.angle_gamma   90.00
#
_symmetry.space_group_name_H-M   'P 1'
#
loop_
_entity.id
_entity.type
_entity.pdbx_description
1 polymer ?
#
loop_
_entity_poly.entity_id
_entity_poly.type
_entity_poly.pdbx_seq_one_letter_code
_entity_poly.pdbx_strand_id
1 'polypeptide(L)'
;MDRIKIVVGIAVVAMVLIAGLLSMPGCKKQPRCGCNGDPLDTLKLTHVYITYDADNKTAQFSPIWSSYEIYYFCNPSEWMSTLTKFKQGEEILITGPYFYECNYLMNSSNSYYYNLWRIYQINVTDVRAYEYGK
;
A
#
# COMPACT_ATOMS: atom_id res chain seq x y z
N MET A 1 -19.83 -34.09 50.57
CA MET A 1 -20.39 -33.91 49.20
C MET A 1 -20.21 -32.48 48.68
N ASP A 2 -20.23 -31.45 49.52
CA ASP A 2 -20.16 -30.04 49.05
C ASP A 2 -18.77 -29.56 48.62
N ARG A 3 -17.71 -30.12 49.22
CA ARG A 3 -16.32 -29.74 48.82
C ARG A 3 -15.96 -30.13 47.39
N ILE A 4 -16.46 -31.27 46.92
CA ILE A 4 -16.22 -31.75 45.56
C ILE A 4 -16.91 -30.87 44.53
N LYS A 5 -18.13 -30.41 44.84
CA LYS A 5 -18.87 -29.49 43.94
C LYS A 5 -18.16 -28.13 43.79
N ILE A 6 -17.55 -27.64 44.87
CA ILE A 6 -16.80 -26.39 44.86
C ILE A 6 -15.53 -26.51 44.00
N VAL A 7 -14.77 -27.61 44.15
CA VAL A 7 -13.55 -27.84 43.37
C VAL A 7 -13.85 -27.97 41.87
N VAL A 8 -14.90 -28.69 41.51
CA VAL A 8 -15.34 -28.86 40.13
C VAL A 8 -15.78 -27.49 39.54
N GLY A 9 -16.50 -26.69 40.31
CA GLY A 9 -16.91 -25.36 39.88
C GLY A 9 -15.72 -24.42 39.58
N ILE A 10 -14.70 -24.43 40.43
CA ILE A 10 -13.48 -23.61 40.21
C ILE A 10 -12.70 -24.09 38.99
N ALA A 11 -12.59 -25.40 38.77
CA ALA A 11 -11.90 -25.97 37.61
C ALA A 11 -12.59 -25.59 36.30
N VAL A 12 -13.91 -25.60 36.25
CA VAL A 12 -14.69 -25.20 35.04
C VAL A 12 -14.51 -23.70 34.74
N VAL A 13 -14.57 -22.84 35.76
CA VAL A 13 -14.35 -21.41 35.59
C VAL A 13 -12.93 -21.11 35.10
N ALA A 14 -11.93 -21.80 35.65
CA ALA A 14 -10.54 -21.64 35.21
C ALA A 14 -10.36 -22.07 33.73
N MET A 15 -10.97 -23.17 33.29
CA MET A 15 -10.91 -23.60 31.88
C MET A 15 -11.57 -22.60 30.94
N VAL A 16 -12.71 -22.02 31.31
CA VAL A 16 -13.40 -21.02 30.49
C VAL A 16 -12.56 -19.73 30.35
N LEU A 17 -11.90 -19.29 31.41
CA LEU A 17 -11.01 -18.13 31.39
C LEU A 17 -9.78 -18.36 30.51
N ILE A 18 -9.18 -19.56 30.58
CA ILE A 18 -8.02 -19.90 29.74
C ILE A 18 -8.42 -19.98 28.26
N ALA A 19 -9.56 -20.59 27.94
CA ALA A 19 -10.08 -20.64 26.58
C ALA A 19 -10.40 -19.27 26.02
N GLY A 20 -10.90 -18.34 26.83
CA GLY A 20 -11.16 -16.94 26.46
C GLY A 20 -9.87 -16.16 26.16
N LEU A 21 -8.78 -16.40 26.87
CA LEU A 21 -7.48 -15.75 26.62
C LEU A 21 -6.80 -16.26 25.35
N LEU A 22 -7.02 -17.52 24.96
CA LEU A 22 -6.47 -18.11 23.74
C LEU A 22 -7.22 -17.68 22.47
N SER A 23 -8.42 -17.16 22.60
CA SER A 23 -9.25 -16.71 21.47
C SER A 23 -9.10 -15.21 21.15
N MET A 24 -8.17 -14.49 21.77
CA MET A 24 -7.89 -13.11 21.37
C MET A 24 -7.35 -13.12 19.93
N PRO A 25 -8.03 -12.45 18.97
CA PRO A 25 -7.50 -12.33 17.63
C PRO A 25 -6.15 -11.63 17.75
N GLY A 26 -5.08 -12.35 17.41
CA GLY A 26 -3.73 -11.80 17.43
C GLY A 26 -3.70 -10.48 16.66
N CYS A 27 -3.00 -9.47 17.17
CA CYS A 27 -2.81 -8.21 16.47
C CYS A 27 -2.35 -8.52 15.05
N LYS A 28 -3.13 -8.11 14.04
CA LYS A 28 -2.71 -8.24 12.64
C LYS A 28 -1.42 -7.45 12.50
N LYS A 29 -0.35 -8.12 12.13
CA LYS A 29 0.94 -7.49 11.89
C LYS A 29 0.74 -6.39 10.86
N GLN A 30 1.14 -5.16 11.20
CA GLN A 30 1.05 -4.04 10.26
C GLN A 30 1.93 -4.35 9.04
N PRO A 31 1.45 -4.12 7.80
CA PRO A 31 2.25 -4.30 6.60
C PRO A 31 3.53 -3.46 6.67
N ARG A 32 4.65 -4.03 6.25
CA ARG A 32 5.90 -3.28 6.12
C ARG A 32 5.75 -2.30 4.96
N CYS A 33 6.20 -1.07 5.17
CA CYS A 33 6.18 -0.02 4.14
C CYS A 33 7.40 -0.09 3.22
N GLY A 34 7.38 0.73 2.16
CA GLY A 34 8.48 0.86 1.22
C GLY A 34 8.51 -0.21 0.14
N CYS A 35 9.37 -0.01 -0.84
CA CYS A 35 9.50 -0.85 -2.04
C CYS A 35 9.85 -2.32 -1.76
N ASN A 36 10.42 -2.61 -0.60
CA ASN A 36 10.74 -3.97 -0.12
C ASN A 36 9.76 -4.46 0.95
N GLY A 37 8.66 -3.76 1.10
CA GLY A 37 7.63 -4.06 2.09
C GLY A 37 6.67 -5.15 1.63
N ASP A 38 5.56 -5.24 2.34
CA ASP A 38 4.47 -6.15 1.98
C ASP A 38 3.53 -5.42 1.00
N PRO A 39 3.26 -5.97 -0.20
CA PRO A 39 2.39 -5.31 -1.15
C PRO A 39 0.97 -5.19 -0.60
N LEU A 40 0.36 -4.04 -0.83
CA LEU A 40 -1.05 -3.81 -0.48
C LEU A 40 -1.97 -4.49 -1.47
N ASP A 41 -1.66 -4.32 -2.76
CA ASP A 41 -2.38 -4.88 -3.89
C ASP A 41 -1.54 -4.69 -5.17
N THR A 42 -2.08 -5.07 -6.32
CA THR A 42 -1.44 -4.95 -7.63
C THR A 42 -2.34 -4.16 -8.57
N LEU A 43 -1.82 -3.05 -9.08
CA LEU A 43 -2.46 -2.34 -10.19
C LEU A 43 -2.32 -3.18 -11.47
N LYS A 44 -3.40 -3.26 -12.25
CA LYS A 44 -3.43 -4.02 -13.52
C LYS A 44 -3.95 -3.14 -14.64
N LEU A 45 -3.08 -2.79 -15.58
CA LEU A 45 -3.39 -1.90 -16.71
C LEU A 45 -4.17 -0.66 -16.25
N THR A 46 -3.71 -0.08 -15.16
CA THR A 46 -4.34 1.05 -14.52
C THR A 46 -4.06 2.31 -15.30
N HIS A 47 -5.10 3.06 -15.59
CA HIS A 47 -5.09 4.29 -16.37
C HIS A 47 -4.61 5.46 -15.49
N VAL A 48 -3.51 6.10 -15.87
CA VAL A 48 -2.80 7.08 -15.04
C VAL A 48 -2.24 8.25 -15.85
N TYR A 49 -2.00 9.38 -15.18
CA TYR A 49 -1.21 10.52 -15.70
C TYR A 49 0.23 10.39 -15.22
N ILE A 50 1.17 10.22 -16.16
CA ILE A 50 2.60 10.04 -15.85
C ILE A 50 3.34 11.38 -15.71
N THR A 51 4.21 11.47 -14.72
CA THR A 51 5.18 12.55 -14.57
C THR A 51 6.54 11.94 -14.25
N TYR A 52 7.60 12.37 -14.90
CA TYR A 52 8.95 11.86 -14.70
C TYR A 52 10.00 12.96 -14.84
N ASP A 53 11.14 12.75 -14.21
CA ASP A 53 12.34 13.54 -14.34
C ASP A 53 13.48 12.63 -14.81
N ALA A 54 13.93 12.82 -16.06
CA ALA A 54 14.94 11.99 -16.67
C ALA A 54 16.34 12.25 -16.09
N ASP A 55 16.63 13.46 -15.65
CA ASP A 55 17.92 13.86 -15.09
C ASP A 55 18.11 13.28 -13.70
N ASN A 56 17.09 13.37 -12.86
CA ASN A 56 17.08 12.82 -11.49
C ASN A 56 16.63 11.37 -11.43
N LYS A 57 16.22 10.78 -12.56
CA LYS A 57 15.70 9.40 -12.65
C LYS A 57 14.60 9.12 -11.65
N THR A 58 13.63 10.01 -11.58
CA THR A 58 12.44 9.86 -10.75
C THR A 58 11.19 9.78 -11.62
N ALA A 59 10.20 9.03 -11.18
CA ALA A 59 8.91 8.92 -11.84
C ALA A 59 7.79 8.72 -10.83
N GLN A 60 6.65 9.33 -11.14
CA GLN A 60 5.43 9.22 -10.34
C GLN A 60 4.22 9.30 -11.25
N PHE A 61 3.07 8.87 -10.75
CA PHE A 61 1.80 9.06 -11.43
C PHE A 61 0.66 9.27 -10.45
N SER A 62 -0.45 9.79 -10.98
CA SER A 62 -1.74 9.82 -10.31
C SER A 62 -2.76 9.05 -11.17
N PRO A 63 -3.61 8.20 -10.55
CA PRO A 63 -4.71 7.57 -11.25
C PRO A 63 -5.69 8.61 -11.79
N ILE A 64 -6.32 8.34 -12.94
CA ILE A 64 -7.29 9.28 -13.54
C ILE A 64 -8.52 9.53 -12.65
N TRP A 65 -8.86 8.58 -11.77
CA TRP A 65 -10.02 8.68 -10.85
C TRP A 65 -9.73 9.41 -9.55
N SER A 66 -8.45 9.70 -9.24
CA SER A 66 -8.08 10.32 -7.97
C SER A 66 -6.94 11.32 -8.12
N SER A 67 -7.25 12.58 -7.85
CA SER A 67 -6.23 13.63 -7.79
C SER A 67 -5.46 13.63 -6.46
N TYR A 68 -5.87 12.80 -5.50
CA TYR A 68 -5.29 12.75 -4.14
C TYR A 68 -4.42 11.53 -3.90
N GLU A 69 -4.20 10.70 -4.91
CA GLU A 69 -3.32 9.54 -4.84
C GLU A 69 -2.10 9.76 -5.72
N ILE A 70 -0.92 9.54 -5.16
CA ILE A 70 0.36 9.61 -5.87
C ILE A 70 1.12 8.33 -5.65
N TYR A 71 1.64 7.78 -6.73
CA TYR A 71 2.45 6.56 -6.72
C TYR A 71 3.85 6.88 -7.24
N TYR A 72 4.87 6.71 -6.38
CA TYR A 72 6.27 6.85 -6.76
C TYR A 72 6.85 5.53 -7.21
N PHE A 73 7.58 5.52 -8.31
CA PHE A 73 8.25 4.32 -8.81
C PHE A 73 9.36 3.87 -7.86
N CYS A 74 9.40 2.59 -7.53
CA CYS A 74 10.52 1.96 -6.84
C CYS A 74 11.73 1.74 -7.77
N ASN A 75 11.47 1.53 -9.06
CA ASN A 75 12.45 1.18 -10.09
C ASN A 75 12.42 2.15 -11.29
N PRO A 76 12.49 3.48 -11.07
CA PRO A 76 12.30 4.45 -12.16
C PRO A 76 13.39 4.35 -13.22
N SER A 77 14.62 4.01 -12.86
CA SER A 77 15.75 3.89 -13.79
C SER A 77 15.54 2.81 -14.85
N GLU A 78 14.84 1.72 -14.52
CA GLU A 78 14.53 0.64 -15.45
C GLU A 78 13.54 1.07 -16.53
N TRP A 79 12.65 2.00 -16.17
CA TRP A 79 11.56 2.45 -17.03
C TRP A 79 11.84 3.76 -17.75
N MET A 80 12.92 4.47 -17.42
CA MET A 80 13.17 5.81 -17.94
C MET A 80 13.22 5.85 -19.46
N SER A 81 13.85 4.88 -20.12
CA SER A 81 13.90 4.78 -21.58
C SER A 81 12.52 4.59 -22.24
N THR A 82 11.58 3.99 -21.51
CA THR A 82 10.20 3.82 -21.95
C THR A 82 9.38 5.07 -21.66
N LEU A 83 9.53 5.63 -20.46
CA LEU A 83 8.79 6.81 -20.01
C LEU A 83 9.08 8.05 -20.86
N THR A 84 10.32 8.23 -21.29
CA THR A 84 10.72 9.37 -22.17
C THR A 84 10.08 9.36 -23.56
N LYS A 85 9.40 8.28 -23.95
CA LYS A 85 8.59 8.23 -25.17
C LYS A 85 7.23 8.89 -25.03
N PHE A 86 6.79 9.11 -23.80
CA PHE A 86 5.53 9.77 -23.46
C PHE A 86 5.76 11.23 -23.09
N LYS A 87 4.75 12.08 -23.29
CA LYS A 87 4.80 13.46 -22.84
C LYS A 87 4.51 13.55 -21.34
N GLN A 88 5.00 14.60 -20.69
CA GLN A 88 4.64 14.88 -19.29
C GLN A 88 3.12 15.07 -19.17
N GLY A 89 2.52 14.36 -18.20
CA GLY A 89 1.08 14.37 -17.99
C GLY A 89 0.28 13.55 -19.01
N GLU A 90 0.93 12.76 -19.86
CA GLU A 90 0.25 11.88 -20.81
C GLU A 90 -0.42 10.72 -20.09
N GLU A 91 -1.54 10.26 -20.64
CA GLU A 91 -2.27 9.10 -20.16
C GLU A 91 -1.61 7.82 -20.64
N ILE A 92 -1.28 6.94 -19.69
CA ILE A 92 -0.68 5.64 -19.96
C ILE A 92 -1.34 4.55 -19.11
N LEU A 93 -1.02 3.28 -19.39
CA LEU A 93 -1.44 2.13 -18.58
C LEU A 93 -0.25 1.59 -17.81
N ILE A 94 -0.43 1.39 -16.50
CA ILE A 94 0.60 0.85 -15.62
C ILE A 94 0.12 -0.41 -14.92
N THR A 95 1.06 -1.35 -14.75
CA THR A 95 0.87 -2.58 -13.96
C THR A 95 2.01 -2.70 -12.95
N GLY A 96 1.68 -3.12 -11.72
CA GLY A 96 2.68 -3.43 -10.69
C GLY A 96 2.10 -3.51 -9.29
N PRO A 97 2.74 -4.24 -8.37
CA PRO A 97 2.40 -4.23 -6.96
C PRO A 97 2.76 -2.89 -6.31
N TYR A 98 1.90 -2.41 -5.41
CA TYR A 98 2.14 -1.16 -4.71
C TYR A 98 2.15 -1.34 -3.20
N PHE A 99 2.79 -0.39 -2.51
CA PHE A 99 3.18 -0.46 -1.10
C PHE A 99 2.89 0.85 -0.40
N TYR A 100 2.78 0.84 0.94
CA TYR A 100 2.76 2.06 1.72
C TYR A 100 4.10 2.80 1.63
N GLU A 101 4.06 4.14 1.51
CA GLU A 101 5.22 5.01 1.67
C GLU A 101 5.64 5.09 3.14
N CYS A 102 6.91 4.80 3.45
CA CYS A 102 7.41 4.81 4.83
C CYS A 102 7.44 6.20 5.45
N ASN A 103 7.72 7.22 4.67
CA ASN A 103 7.90 8.59 5.15
C ASN A 103 6.59 9.38 5.22
N TYR A 104 5.48 8.81 4.79
CA TYR A 104 4.19 9.48 4.75
C TYR A 104 3.79 10.08 6.10
N LEU A 105 3.95 9.31 7.18
CA LEU A 105 3.60 9.76 8.53
C LEU A 105 4.55 10.84 9.08
N MET A 106 5.80 10.86 8.65
CA MET A 106 6.78 11.86 9.09
C MET A 106 6.55 13.22 8.42
N ASN A 107 6.07 13.21 7.18
CA ASN A 107 5.76 14.43 6.43
C ASN A 107 4.39 15.02 6.77
N SER A 108 3.50 14.24 7.37
CA SER A 108 2.15 14.68 7.73
C SER A 108 2.09 15.61 8.94
N SER A 109 3.17 15.70 9.73
CA SER A 109 3.16 16.43 11.02
C SER A 109 3.13 17.94 10.90
N ASN A 110 3.41 18.53 9.74
CA ASN A 110 3.59 19.98 9.58
C ASN A 110 2.71 20.69 8.53
N SER A 111 1.78 20.01 7.88
CA SER A 111 0.91 20.69 6.92
C SER A 111 -0.49 20.10 6.85
N TYR A 112 -1.48 20.93 7.04
CA TYR A 112 -2.91 20.62 6.92
C TYR A 112 -3.27 20.02 5.54
N TYR A 113 -2.50 20.31 4.50
CA TYR A 113 -2.69 19.81 3.15
C TYR A 113 -2.20 18.37 2.92
N TYR A 114 -1.20 17.91 3.66
CA TYR A 114 -0.65 16.55 3.49
C TYR A 114 -1.57 15.44 3.99
N ASN A 115 -2.52 15.74 4.86
CA ASN A 115 -3.51 14.76 5.35
C ASN A 115 -4.52 14.34 4.27
N LEU A 116 -4.59 15.02 3.14
CA LEU A 116 -5.50 14.71 2.04
C LEU A 116 -4.86 13.82 0.98
N TRP A 117 -3.53 13.74 0.91
CA TRP A 117 -2.81 12.97 -0.10
C TRP A 117 -2.51 11.57 0.40
N ARG A 118 -2.79 10.58 -0.45
CA ARG A 118 -2.40 9.19 -0.25
C ARG A 118 -1.17 8.93 -1.09
N ILE A 119 -0.04 8.65 -0.43
CA ILE A 119 1.24 8.42 -1.08
C ILE A 119 1.58 6.94 -0.99
N TYR A 120 1.89 6.37 -2.14
CA TYR A 120 2.27 4.97 -2.30
C TYR A 120 3.59 4.86 -3.04
N GLN A 121 4.21 3.70 -2.95
CA GLN A 121 5.32 3.27 -3.81
C GLN A 121 4.86 2.13 -4.70
N ILE A 122 5.38 2.02 -5.91
CA ILE A 122 5.02 0.96 -6.85
C ILE A 122 6.26 0.37 -7.50
N ASN A 123 6.34 -0.96 -7.54
CA ASN A 123 7.30 -1.67 -8.36
C ASN A 123 6.67 -1.97 -9.72
N VAL A 124 6.95 -1.12 -10.70
CA VAL A 124 6.33 -1.21 -12.02
C VAL A 124 6.86 -2.43 -12.75
N THR A 125 5.95 -3.22 -13.33
CA THR A 125 6.26 -4.42 -14.11
C THR A 125 5.86 -4.30 -15.57
N ASP A 126 4.98 -3.36 -15.92
CA ASP A 126 4.55 -3.11 -17.29
C ASP A 126 4.07 -1.66 -17.47
N VAL A 127 4.43 -1.06 -18.61
CA VAL A 127 4.03 0.29 -19.03
C VAL A 127 3.58 0.23 -20.48
N ARG A 128 2.37 0.71 -20.78
CA ARG A 128 1.81 0.73 -22.14
C ARG A 128 1.20 2.08 -22.47
N ALA A 129 1.23 2.43 -23.76
CA ALA A 129 0.45 3.56 -24.26
C ALA A 129 -1.06 3.32 -24.03
N TYR A 130 -1.78 4.35 -23.67
CA TYR A 130 -3.23 4.32 -23.71
C TYR A 130 -3.70 4.68 -25.12
N GLU A 131 -4.45 3.78 -25.76
CA GLU A 131 -5.01 4.02 -27.11
C GLU A 131 -6.49 4.41 -26.97
N TYR A 132 -6.80 5.65 -27.33
CA TYR A 132 -8.20 6.11 -27.39
C TYR A 132 -8.95 5.39 -28.53
N GLY A 133 -10.01 4.71 -28.20
CA GLY A 133 -11.02 4.32 -29.19
C GLY A 133 -10.78 3.02 -29.95
N LYS A 134 -10.15 2.02 -29.35
CA LYS A 134 -10.26 0.64 -29.82
C LYS A 134 -11.23 -0.17 -28.98
#